data_138ad20c6a46ffff5284b51328d73c31
#
_entry.id   138ad20c6a46ffff5284b51328d73c31
#
_cell.length_a   1.000
_cell.length_b   1.000
_cell.length_c   1.000
_cell.angle_alpha   90.00
_cell.angle_beta   90.00
_cell.angle_gamma   90.00
#
_symmetry.space_group_name_H-M   'P 1'
#
loop_
_entity.id
_entity.type
_entity.pdbx_description
1 polymer ?
#
loop_
_entity_poly.entity_id
_entity_poly.type
_entity_poly.pdbx_seq_one_letter_code
_entity_poly.pdbx_strand_id
1 'polypeptide(L)'
;MAKITYNSWLQEHKRPFGAVLVGTTIEFDLMIQTNHQVTVNIVLQFENGFKSYEKMTAISDGVFRMTLSNLTEIGYYNYYFQITEFDDTHEYRYFYGATEIGGGPGTTYVNEISVIPYTQTIFLKREEAPDWYRQAIFYQIFPDSFARKGHLENPKDNIFFYGKETDPPYYIREGNGDITHWTYYGGNIAGIIDKIPYLKLLGVTALYFNPIFEARSSHRYDTSDYMKIDPVLGTEADFKQLVDTLHQHDMRLILDGVFSHVGRNSKYFDFDGKSGGQGAYQTTQSPYFDWFTFNQYPDDYKSWWGIKDLPTIDKTKESFQQYIYGESDSVLSKWNGLGIDGWRLDVADELPDDFIKGIRDTLENYPEQVLIGEVWEDASRKIAYEQHRKYIYGDALHAAMNYPFRDIIIGLVTSEMSPETAARKLMQLSENYPADVFLNNFNNIGTHDTERILTRLGENLTKLDLAVGLLMTLPGVPTIYYGDEAGLIGHKDPENRAFFPWKNVNESTSKIYQKWIKIRQSAPVLITGNLSLFYSDRIFGLIRQYANDTAIFIFNISNQGIMVDLSNMTFLSDKVDCSPFFLGAFESIYKFK
;
A
#
# COMPACT_ATOMS: atom_id res chain seq x y z
N MET A 1 -20.05 -11.71 36.90
CA MET A 1 -19.15 -10.81 36.19
C MET A 1 -19.90 -9.55 35.82
N ALA A 2 -19.29 -8.41 36.00
CA ALA A 2 -19.83 -7.13 35.63
C ALA A 2 -20.08 -7.02 34.11
N LYS A 3 -21.00 -6.14 33.70
CA LYS A 3 -21.13 -5.74 32.30
C LYS A 3 -20.11 -4.64 31.99
N ILE A 4 -19.19 -4.92 31.08
CA ILE A 4 -18.14 -3.99 30.67
C ILE A 4 -18.47 -3.42 29.30
N THR A 5 -18.24 -2.12 29.12
CA THR A 5 -18.41 -1.42 27.85
C THR A 5 -17.15 -0.59 27.56
N TYR A 6 -16.51 -0.90 26.43
CA TYR A 6 -15.40 -0.15 25.85
C TYR A 6 -15.35 -0.39 24.36
N ASN A 7 -15.06 0.67 23.61
CA ASN A 7 -14.91 0.62 22.18
C ASN A 7 -13.83 1.63 21.77
N SER A 8 -12.67 1.15 21.33
CA SER A 8 -11.52 2.01 20.99
C SER A 8 -11.78 2.97 19.82
N TRP A 9 -12.86 2.76 19.06
CA TRP A 9 -13.23 3.63 17.94
C TRP A 9 -14.10 4.82 18.34
N LEU A 10 -14.64 4.84 19.56
CA LEU A 10 -15.53 5.89 20.06
C LEU A 10 -14.76 6.85 20.97
N GLN A 11 -14.86 8.16 20.71
CA GLN A 11 -14.20 9.19 21.52
C GLN A 11 -14.70 9.28 22.95
N GLU A 12 -15.88 8.73 23.25
CA GLU A 12 -16.35 8.60 24.63
C GLU A 12 -15.52 7.61 25.46
N HIS A 13 -14.82 6.67 24.78
CA HIS A 13 -14.01 5.64 25.44
C HIS A 13 -12.50 5.86 25.26
N LYS A 14 -12.07 6.41 24.12
CA LYS A 14 -10.64 6.68 23.85
C LYS A 14 -10.48 7.96 23.05
N ARG A 15 -9.70 8.89 23.57
CA ARG A 15 -9.44 10.17 22.90
C ARG A 15 -7.98 10.63 23.07
N PRO A 16 -7.36 11.11 21.98
CA PRO A 16 -7.91 11.14 20.63
C PRO A 16 -8.05 9.75 20.01
N PHE A 17 -8.84 9.65 18.93
CA PHE A 17 -8.95 8.43 18.13
C PHE A 17 -7.65 8.17 17.37
N GLY A 18 -7.30 6.87 17.23
CA GLY A 18 -6.25 6.40 16.33
C GLY A 18 -4.83 6.61 16.82
N ALA A 19 -3.89 6.62 15.87
CA ALA A 19 -2.49 6.89 16.13
C ALA A 19 -2.27 8.35 16.55
N VAL A 20 -1.31 8.59 17.43
CA VAL A 20 -1.04 9.93 17.97
C VAL A 20 0.44 10.32 17.86
N LEU A 21 0.70 11.62 17.82
CA LEU A 21 2.05 12.16 17.89
C LEU A 21 2.70 11.86 19.25
N VAL A 22 4.00 11.67 19.24
CA VAL A 22 4.82 11.60 20.45
C VAL A 22 4.51 12.76 21.40
N GLY A 23 4.37 12.45 22.71
CA GLY A 23 4.02 13.43 23.74
C GLY A 23 2.54 13.80 23.82
N THR A 24 1.67 13.25 22.98
CA THR A 24 0.22 13.46 23.07
C THR A 24 -0.35 12.78 24.30
N THR A 25 -1.23 13.48 25.02
CA THR A 25 -1.99 12.89 26.12
C THR A 25 -3.17 12.08 25.57
N ILE A 26 -3.33 10.85 26.08
CA ILE A 26 -4.42 9.93 25.70
C ILE A 26 -5.27 9.65 26.92
N GLU A 27 -6.59 9.73 26.78
CA GLU A 27 -7.55 9.33 27.81
C GLU A 27 -8.30 8.07 27.42
N PHE A 28 -8.42 7.16 28.38
CA PHE A 28 -9.17 5.90 28.26
C PHE A 28 -10.27 5.86 29.31
N ASP A 29 -11.51 5.69 28.91
CA ASP A 29 -12.69 5.57 29.79
C ASP A 29 -13.31 4.18 29.63
N LEU A 30 -13.20 3.37 30.69
CA LEU A 30 -13.83 2.05 30.77
C LEU A 30 -15.11 2.16 31.61
N MET A 31 -16.23 1.68 31.06
CA MET A 31 -17.52 1.64 31.78
C MET A 31 -17.80 0.24 32.34
N ILE A 32 -18.13 0.16 33.61
CA ILE A 32 -18.43 -1.10 34.32
C ILE A 32 -19.74 -0.97 35.08
N GLN A 33 -20.68 -1.84 34.80
CA GLN A 33 -21.94 -1.93 35.52
C GLN A 33 -21.93 -3.19 36.41
N THR A 34 -21.90 -3.02 37.72
CA THR A 34 -21.91 -4.08 38.73
C THR A 34 -22.44 -3.53 40.03
N ASN A 35 -22.94 -4.43 40.93
CA ASN A 35 -23.31 -4.13 42.30
C ASN A 35 -22.16 -4.39 43.29
N HIS A 36 -21.00 -4.84 42.80
CA HIS A 36 -19.84 -5.18 43.62
C HIS A 36 -18.80 -4.06 43.56
N GLN A 37 -17.93 -4.02 44.55
CA GLN A 37 -16.75 -3.15 44.50
C GLN A 37 -15.77 -3.64 43.42
N VAL A 38 -15.25 -2.75 42.59
CA VAL A 38 -14.28 -3.07 41.56
C VAL A 38 -13.05 -2.17 41.60
N THR A 39 -11.91 -2.72 41.24
CA THR A 39 -10.70 -1.97 40.89
C THR A 39 -10.28 -2.32 39.48
N VAL A 40 -9.74 -1.34 38.77
CA VAL A 40 -9.37 -1.46 37.36
C VAL A 40 -7.94 -0.99 37.17
N ASN A 41 -7.15 -1.80 36.47
CA ASN A 41 -5.86 -1.38 35.92
C ASN A 41 -5.95 -1.43 34.39
N ILE A 42 -5.36 -0.44 33.72
CA ILE A 42 -4.95 -0.60 32.33
C ILE A 42 -3.58 -1.25 32.32
N VAL A 43 -3.42 -2.29 31.52
CA VAL A 43 -2.15 -2.98 31.32
C VAL A 43 -1.58 -2.50 30.01
N LEU A 44 -0.38 -1.91 30.04
CA LEU A 44 0.36 -1.46 28.87
C LEU A 44 1.50 -2.43 28.61
N GLN A 45 1.63 -2.89 27.40
CA GLN A 45 2.74 -3.74 26.98
C GLN A 45 3.47 -3.09 25.82
N PHE A 46 4.76 -2.83 26.04
CA PHE A 46 5.66 -2.26 25.04
C PHE A 46 6.15 -3.34 24.06
N GLU A 47 6.70 -2.91 22.93
CA GLU A 47 7.28 -3.80 21.91
C GLU A 47 8.35 -4.73 22.47
N ASN A 48 9.15 -4.27 23.47
CA ASN A 48 10.17 -5.06 24.14
C ASN A 48 9.62 -6.11 25.13
N GLY A 49 8.29 -6.24 25.22
CA GLY A 49 7.59 -7.19 26.09
C GLY A 49 7.42 -6.72 27.55
N PHE A 50 7.97 -5.56 27.94
CA PHE A 50 7.77 -5.01 29.27
C PHE A 50 6.29 -4.65 29.48
N LYS A 51 5.73 -5.02 30.65
CA LYS A 51 4.34 -4.71 31.03
C LYS A 51 4.33 -3.74 32.21
N SER A 52 3.44 -2.74 32.12
CA SER A 52 3.09 -1.82 33.19
C SER A 52 1.61 -1.99 33.55
N TYR A 53 1.29 -1.95 34.84
CA TYR A 53 -0.07 -2.06 35.37
C TYR A 53 -0.43 -0.73 36.04
N GLU A 54 -1.21 0.10 35.38
CA GLU A 54 -1.54 1.44 35.85
C GLU A 54 -2.97 1.48 36.36
N LYS A 55 -3.14 1.90 37.62
CA LYS A 55 -4.46 1.96 38.27
C LYS A 55 -5.31 3.07 37.66
N MET A 56 -6.52 2.72 37.21
CA MET A 56 -7.50 3.69 36.72
C MET A 56 -8.26 4.34 37.88
N THR A 57 -8.63 5.61 37.70
CA THR A 57 -9.38 6.40 38.68
C THR A 57 -10.86 6.37 38.38
N ALA A 58 -11.69 6.04 39.38
CA ALA A 58 -13.13 6.17 39.28
C ALA A 58 -13.50 7.67 39.25
N ILE A 59 -14.12 8.12 38.15
CA ILE A 59 -14.51 9.53 37.92
C ILE A 59 -16.00 9.78 38.10
N SER A 60 -16.81 8.74 37.99
CA SER A 60 -18.24 8.70 38.29
C SER A 60 -18.67 7.27 38.54
N ASP A 61 -19.95 7.05 38.88
CA ASP A 61 -20.48 5.71 39.07
C ASP A 61 -20.30 4.83 37.85
N GLY A 62 -19.54 3.75 38.01
CA GLY A 62 -19.20 2.81 36.95
C GLY A 62 -18.25 3.30 35.84
N VAL A 63 -17.66 4.48 35.94
CA VAL A 63 -16.71 5.00 34.93
C VAL A 63 -15.30 5.14 35.50
N PHE A 64 -14.36 4.42 34.90
CA PHE A 64 -12.93 4.42 35.26
C PHE A 64 -12.10 5.08 34.18
N ARG A 65 -11.28 6.08 34.53
CA ARG A 65 -10.43 6.84 33.64
C ARG A 65 -8.95 6.60 33.90
N MET A 66 -8.20 6.45 32.81
CA MET A 66 -6.76 6.60 32.78
C MET A 66 -6.37 7.72 31.82
N THR A 67 -5.47 8.58 32.27
CA THR A 67 -4.83 9.61 31.43
C THR A 67 -3.36 9.27 31.31
N LEU A 68 -2.92 8.92 30.11
CA LEU A 68 -1.52 8.66 29.79
C LEU A 68 -0.90 9.91 29.15
N SER A 69 0.14 10.44 29.79
CA SER A 69 0.90 11.60 29.30
C SER A 69 2.35 11.20 29.12
N ASN A 70 3.07 11.95 28.27
CA ASN A 70 4.51 11.78 28.06
C ASN A 70 4.93 10.43 27.48
N LEU A 71 4.12 9.84 26.58
CA LEU A 71 4.55 8.71 25.77
C LEU A 71 5.59 9.19 24.75
N THR A 72 6.86 8.82 24.95
CA THR A 72 8.00 9.31 24.17
C THR A 72 8.59 8.26 23.23
N GLU A 73 8.27 6.99 23.42
CA GLU A 73 8.75 5.92 22.57
C GLU A 73 7.87 5.79 21.31
N ILE A 74 8.51 5.85 20.14
CA ILE A 74 7.86 5.68 18.84
C ILE A 74 7.69 4.20 18.56
N GLY A 75 6.47 3.82 18.14
CA GLY A 75 6.11 2.44 17.90
C GLY A 75 4.66 2.18 18.29
N TYR A 76 4.35 0.98 18.71
CA TYR A 76 3.02 0.67 19.22
C TYR A 76 3.07 0.10 20.63
N TYR A 77 2.01 0.38 21.38
CA TYR A 77 1.74 -0.18 22.71
C TYR A 77 0.52 -1.07 22.58
N ASN A 78 0.63 -2.29 23.06
CA ASN A 78 -0.53 -3.12 23.30
C ASN A 78 -1.14 -2.76 24.65
N TYR A 79 -2.46 -2.70 24.74
CA TYR A 79 -3.14 -2.45 26.02
C TYR A 79 -4.42 -3.25 26.16
N TYR A 80 -4.80 -3.53 27.40
CA TYR A 80 -6.04 -4.17 27.80
C TYR A 80 -6.34 -3.79 29.25
N PHE A 81 -7.52 -4.17 29.75
CA PHE A 81 -7.94 -3.84 31.10
C PHE A 81 -7.94 -5.09 31.98
N GLN A 82 -7.39 -4.98 33.18
CA GLN A 82 -7.48 -5.95 34.26
C GLN A 82 -8.51 -5.46 35.26
N ILE A 83 -9.54 -6.26 35.51
CA ILE A 83 -10.62 -5.96 36.44
C ILE A 83 -10.52 -6.91 37.60
N THR A 84 -10.59 -6.37 38.83
CA THR A 84 -10.71 -7.13 40.06
C THR A 84 -12.04 -6.75 40.72
N GLU A 85 -12.94 -7.68 40.82
CA GLU A 85 -14.27 -7.55 41.40
C GLU A 85 -14.31 -8.25 42.77
N PHE A 86 -14.86 -7.58 43.80
CA PHE A 86 -14.89 -8.04 45.16
C PHE A 86 -16.36 -8.27 45.58
N ASP A 87 -16.73 -9.48 45.91
CA ASP A 87 -17.94 -9.73 46.67
C ASP A 87 -17.61 -9.92 48.16
N ASP A 88 -18.62 -10.23 48.99
CA ASP A 88 -18.45 -10.34 50.46
C ASP A 88 -17.42 -11.40 50.88
N THR A 89 -17.06 -12.32 50.00
CA THR A 89 -16.30 -13.53 50.33
C THR A 89 -15.13 -13.84 49.37
N HIS A 90 -15.14 -13.29 48.17
CA HIS A 90 -14.21 -13.67 47.13
C HIS A 90 -13.70 -12.47 46.32
N GLU A 91 -12.49 -12.62 45.77
CA GLU A 91 -11.89 -11.76 44.79
C GLU A 91 -11.91 -12.48 43.44
N TYR A 92 -12.48 -11.84 42.40
CA TYR A 92 -12.53 -12.35 41.03
C TYR A 92 -11.69 -11.46 40.14
N ARG A 93 -10.70 -12.03 39.46
CA ARG A 93 -9.87 -11.33 38.49
C ARG A 93 -10.18 -11.80 37.08
N TYR A 94 -10.42 -10.88 36.18
CA TYR A 94 -10.65 -11.14 34.78
C TYR A 94 -10.18 -9.95 33.94
N PHE A 95 -10.22 -10.08 32.63
CA PHE A 95 -9.62 -9.10 31.73
C PHE A 95 -10.61 -8.69 30.64
N TYR A 96 -10.44 -7.50 30.11
CA TYR A 96 -11.20 -7.03 28.96
C TYR A 96 -10.23 -6.54 27.88
N GLY A 97 -10.33 -7.08 26.67
CA GLY A 97 -9.47 -6.79 25.55
C GLY A 97 -10.23 -6.74 24.23
N ALA A 98 -9.51 -6.59 23.14
CA ALA A 98 -10.07 -6.59 21.80
C ALA A 98 -10.61 -7.97 21.41
N THR A 99 -11.34 -8.03 20.30
CA THR A 99 -11.70 -9.27 19.61
C THR A 99 -10.62 -9.65 18.58
N GLU A 100 -10.78 -10.76 17.86
CA GLU A 100 -9.82 -11.24 16.84
C GLU A 100 -9.47 -10.19 15.76
N ILE A 101 -10.35 -9.22 15.52
CA ILE A 101 -10.10 -8.15 14.56
C ILE A 101 -9.16 -7.07 15.12
N GLY A 102 -9.02 -6.97 16.44
CA GLY A 102 -8.02 -6.13 17.10
C GLY A 102 -8.54 -4.83 17.71
N GLY A 103 -9.38 -4.03 17.06
CA GLY A 103 -9.91 -2.76 17.56
C GLY A 103 -11.42 -2.78 17.80
N GLY A 104 -11.98 -1.66 18.23
CA GLY A 104 -13.41 -1.45 18.43
C GLY A 104 -13.97 -2.03 19.73
N PRO A 105 -15.21 -2.57 19.71
CA PRO A 105 -15.78 -3.20 20.89
C PRO A 105 -15.00 -4.46 21.26
N GLY A 106 -14.79 -4.65 22.56
CA GLY A 106 -14.03 -5.79 23.08
C GLY A 106 -14.88 -6.89 23.71
N THR A 107 -14.17 -7.80 24.36
CA THR A 107 -14.77 -8.94 25.07
C THR A 107 -14.02 -9.25 26.36
N THR A 108 -14.67 -10.04 27.23
CA THR A 108 -14.10 -10.46 28.52
C THR A 108 -13.29 -11.74 28.36
N TYR A 109 -12.15 -11.81 29.04
CA TYR A 109 -11.23 -12.94 29.09
C TYR A 109 -11.04 -13.39 30.56
N VAL A 110 -11.01 -14.68 30.79
CA VAL A 110 -10.79 -15.25 32.14
C VAL A 110 -9.30 -15.29 32.48
N ASN A 111 -8.45 -15.55 31.47
CA ASN A 111 -7.00 -15.67 31.63
C ASN A 111 -6.25 -14.57 30.87
N GLU A 112 -5.24 -14.00 31.49
CA GLU A 112 -4.42 -12.95 30.87
C GLU A 112 -3.72 -13.40 29.57
N ILE A 113 -3.26 -14.65 29.55
CA ILE A 113 -2.56 -15.22 28.39
C ILE A 113 -3.43 -15.27 27.12
N SER A 114 -4.75 -15.37 27.28
CA SER A 114 -5.69 -15.43 26.15
C SER A 114 -6.18 -14.06 25.67
N VAL A 115 -5.79 -12.97 26.36
CA VAL A 115 -6.25 -11.63 26.03
C VAL A 115 -5.67 -11.20 24.67
N ILE A 116 -6.54 -10.81 23.76
CA ILE A 116 -6.16 -10.08 22.56
C ILE A 116 -6.10 -8.59 22.92
N PRO A 117 -4.94 -7.96 22.88
CA PRO A 117 -4.82 -6.55 23.27
C PRO A 117 -5.36 -5.62 22.19
N TYR A 118 -5.77 -4.43 22.58
CA TYR A 118 -5.88 -3.27 21.73
C TYR A 118 -4.48 -2.75 21.39
N THR A 119 -4.37 -1.91 20.35
CA THR A 119 -3.11 -1.28 19.95
C THR A 119 -3.24 0.24 19.98
N GLN A 120 -2.19 0.90 20.47
CA GLN A 120 -2.02 2.35 20.38
C GLN A 120 -0.70 2.68 19.68
N THR A 121 -0.78 3.29 18.52
CA THR A 121 0.38 3.73 17.74
C THR A 121 0.83 5.13 18.17
N ILE A 122 2.15 5.29 18.36
CA ILE A 122 2.80 6.58 18.65
C ILE A 122 3.78 6.85 17.51
N PHE A 123 3.67 8.00 16.85
CA PHE A 123 4.52 8.36 15.72
C PHE A 123 5.26 9.69 15.94
N LEU A 124 6.39 9.87 15.24
CA LEU A 124 7.33 10.97 15.45
C LEU A 124 6.79 12.32 14.98
N LYS A 125 6.36 12.36 13.71
CA LYS A 125 5.85 13.57 13.04
C LYS A 125 4.83 13.20 11.97
N ARG A 126 4.05 14.19 11.55
CA ARG A 126 3.11 14.03 10.44
C ARG A 126 3.84 13.91 9.11
N GLU A 127 3.30 13.09 8.22
CA GLU A 127 3.79 12.91 6.86
C GLU A 127 2.91 13.68 5.88
N GLU A 128 3.33 14.91 5.57
CA GLU A 128 2.64 15.76 4.60
C GLU A 128 3.13 15.40 3.19
N ALA A 129 2.38 14.52 2.51
CA ALA A 129 2.63 14.27 1.10
C ALA A 129 2.21 15.49 0.25
N PRO A 130 2.86 15.73 -0.91
CA PRO A 130 2.50 16.82 -1.80
C PRO A 130 1.02 16.81 -2.21
N ASP A 131 0.44 17.99 -2.41
CA ASP A 131 -0.98 18.12 -2.78
C ASP A 131 -1.30 17.42 -4.10
N TRP A 132 -0.41 17.51 -5.09
CA TRP A 132 -0.58 16.81 -6.37
C TRP A 132 -0.73 15.31 -6.16
N TYR A 133 0.04 14.71 -5.23
CA TYR A 133 0.00 13.29 -4.93
C TYR A 133 -1.34 12.88 -4.33
N ARG A 134 -1.81 13.59 -3.30
CA ARG A 134 -3.09 13.29 -2.63
C ARG A 134 -4.30 13.40 -3.56
N GLN A 135 -4.22 14.30 -4.55
CA GLN A 135 -5.27 14.51 -5.56
C GLN A 135 -5.15 13.59 -6.75
N ALA A 136 -4.04 12.82 -6.87
CA ALA A 136 -3.75 12.05 -8.05
C ALA A 136 -4.71 10.88 -8.28
N ILE A 137 -4.91 10.59 -9.56
CA ILE A 137 -5.34 9.31 -10.09
C ILE A 137 -4.13 8.71 -10.79
N PHE A 138 -3.52 7.73 -10.15
CA PHE A 138 -2.35 7.06 -10.70
C PHE A 138 -2.71 6.01 -11.74
N TYR A 139 -1.79 5.83 -12.67
CA TYR A 139 -1.84 4.76 -13.66
C TYR A 139 -0.50 4.04 -13.69
N GLN A 140 -0.48 2.79 -13.28
CA GLN A 140 0.72 1.96 -13.29
C GLN A 140 0.96 1.41 -14.69
N ILE A 141 2.12 1.68 -15.26
CA ILE A 141 2.54 1.20 -16.57
C ILE A 141 3.64 0.14 -16.44
N PHE A 142 3.43 -1.02 -17.07
CA PHE A 142 4.48 -1.97 -17.37
C PHE A 142 5.05 -1.62 -18.76
N PRO A 143 6.21 -0.95 -18.84
CA PRO A 143 6.61 -0.23 -20.05
C PRO A 143 6.73 -1.10 -21.31
N ASP A 144 7.18 -2.35 -21.16
CA ASP A 144 7.31 -3.28 -22.29
C ASP A 144 5.98 -3.62 -22.96
N SER A 145 4.87 -3.60 -22.19
CA SER A 145 3.58 -4.12 -22.64
C SER A 145 2.52 -3.03 -22.87
N PHE A 146 2.86 -1.76 -22.69
CA PHE A 146 1.86 -0.69 -22.79
C PHE A 146 1.70 -0.14 -24.21
N ALA A 147 2.74 0.45 -24.77
CA ALA A 147 2.65 1.08 -26.10
C ALA A 147 4.00 1.09 -26.81
N ARG A 148 3.96 0.96 -28.13
CA ARG A 148 5.14 0.93 -28.99
C ARG A 148 4.99 1.92 -30.13
N LYS A 149 6.08 2.64 -30.47
CA LYS A 149 6.19 3.48 -31.67
C LYS A 149 7.51 3.20 -32.37
N GLY A 150 7.49 3.11 -33.71
CA GLY A 150 8.67 2.83 -34.51
C GLY A 150 8.91 1.35 -34.77
N HIS A 151 10.09 1.04 -35.27
CA HIS A 151 10.53 -0.32 -35.58
C HIS A 151 11.13 -0.99 -34.35
N LEU A 152 10.96 -2.32 -34.25
CA LEU A 152 11.65 -3.12 -33.24
C LEU A 152 13.11 -3.30 -33.70
N GLU A 153 14.01 -2.75 -32.93
CA GLU A 153 15.44 -3.05 -33.03
C GLU A 153 15.80 -3.95 -31.84
N ASN A 154 16.65 -4.94 -32.10
CA ASN A 154 17.12 -5.80 -31.02
C ASN A 154 18.49 -5.30 -30.52
N PRO A 155 18.50 -4.46 -29.45
CA PRO A 155 19.73 -3.88 -28.92
C PRO A 155 20.46 -4.80 -27.94
N LYS A 156 19.90 -5.99 -27.65
CA LYS A 156 20.40 -6.91 -26.61
C LYS A 156 20.57 -8.34 -27.14
N ASP A 157 21.54 -9.03 -26.60
CA ASP A 157 21.67 -10.49 -26.79
C ASP A 157 20.58 -11.26 -26.02
N ASN A 158 20.20 -12.43 -26.54
CA ASN A 158 19.32 -13.38 -25.86
C ASN A 158 17.89 -12.88 -25.52
N ILE A 159 17.34 -11.95 -26.31
CA ILE A 159 15.94 -11.57 -26.23
C ILE A 159 15.21 -11.91 -27.54
N PHE A 160 13.90 -12.14 -27.41
CA PHE A 160 13.00 -12.33 -28.53
C PHE A 160 11.84 -11.35 -28.44
N PHE A 161 11.38 -10.87 -29.59
CA PHE A 161 10.14 -10.10 -29.63
C PHE A 161 8.98 -11.02 -29.99
N TYR A 162 7.81 -10.77 -29.37
CA TYR A 162 6.56 -11.39 -29.80
C TYR A 162 6.29 -11.01 -31.25
N GLY A 163 5.77 -11.97 -32.03
CA GLY A 163 5.43 -11.74 -33.44
C GLY A 163 4.29 -10.74 -33.62
N LYS A 164 3.37 -10.71 -32.66
CA LYS A 164 2.19 -9.82 -32.62
C LYS A 164 1.95 -9.30 -31.23
N GLU A 165 1.35 -8.12 -31.14
CA GLU A 165 0.88 -7.51 -29.90
C GLU A 165 -0.21 -8.36 -29.21
N THR A 166 -0.89 -9.24 -29.95
CA THR A 166 -1.95 -10.12 -29.46
C THR A 166 -1.44 -11.50 -29.03
N ASP A 167 -0.15 -11.79 -29.18
CA ASP A 167 0.41 -13.05 -28.72
C ASP A 167 0.34 -13.12 -27.18
N PRO A 168 -0.06 -14.26 -26.60
CA PRO A 168 -0.09 -14.38 -25.14
C PRO A 168 1.35 -14.32 -24.57
N PRO A 169 1.56 -13.67 -23.42
CA PRO A 169 2.89 -13.61 -22.82
C PRO A 169 3.33 -14.99 -22.31
N TYR A 170 4.61 -15.32 -22.50
CA TYR A 170 5.24 -16.55 -22.03
C TYR A 170 6.72 -16.37 -21.78
N TYR A 171 7.32 -17.28 -21.00
CA TYR A 171 8.76 -17.36 -20.80
C TYR A 171 9.34 -18.60 -21.47
N ILE A 172 10.52 -18.44 -22.10
CA ILE A 172 11.28 -19.56 -22.66
C ILE A 172 12.15 -20.14 -21.54
N ARG A 173 11.85 -21.39 -21.15
CA ARG A 173 12.48 -22.06 -20.01
C ARG A 173 13.25 -23.28 -20.44
N GLU A 174 14.32 -23.62 -19.70
CA GLU A 174 14.99 -24.91 -19.75
C GLU A 174 14.19 -26.00 -19.00
N GLY A 175 14.66 -27.24 -19.13
CA GLY A 175 14.03 -28.37 -18.46
C GLY A 175 14.07 -28.33 -16.92
N ASN A 176 14.98 -27.56 -16.34
CA ASN A 176 15.07 -27.27 -14.91
C ASN A 176 14.14 -26.13 -14.45
N GLY A 177 13.46 -25.46 -15.39
CA GLY A 177 12.56 -24.34 -15.11
C GLY A 177 13.18 -22.94 -15.20
N ASP A 178 14.50 -22.85 -15.37
CA ASP A 178 15.19 -21.56 -15.51
C ASP A 178 14.80 -20.84 -16.80
N ILE A 179 14.68 -19.50 -16.75
CA ILE A 179 14.37 -18.69 -17.92
C ILE A 179 15.68 -18.47 -18.70
N THR A 180 15.73 -18.97 -19.93
CA THR A 180 16.90 -18.85 -20.81
C THR A 180 16.88 -17.61 -21.69
N HIS A 181 15.68 -17.23 -22.13
CA HIS A 181 15.47 -16.10 -23.02
C HIS A 181 14.24 -15.31 -22.56
N TRP A 182 14.40 -14.02 -22.59
CA TRP A 182 13.32 -13.08 -22.27
C TRP A 182 12.57 -12.68 -23.54
N THR A 183 11.25 -12.69 -23.45
CA THR A 183 10.35 -12.26 -24.52
C THR A 183 9.85 -10.85 -24.23
N TYR A 184 9.79 -10.03 -25.26
CA TYR A 184 9.42 -8.63 -25.21
C TYR A 184 8.32 -8.31 -26.21
N TYR A 185 7.39 -7.44 -25.83
CA TYR A 185 6.50 -6.78 -26.79
C TYR A 185 7.18 -5.56 -27.44
N GLY A 186 8.20 -5.03 -26.80
CA GLY A 186 8.96 -3.90 -27.28
C GLY A 186 8.26 -2.55 -27.10
N GLY A 187 7.42 -2.43 -26.06
CA GLY A 187 6.91 -1.14 -25.62
C GLY A 187 8.04 -0.18 -25.30
N ASN A 188 7.85 1.11 -25.63
CA ASN A 188 8.90 2.11 -25.52
C ASN A 188 8.37 3.49 -25.11
N ILE A 189 9.30 4.37 -24.71
CA ILE A 189 8.99 5.72 -24.24
C ILE A 189 8.25 6.53 -25.31
N ALA A 190 8.66 6.43 -26.57
CA ALA A 190 7.99 7.14 -27.68
C ALA A 190 6.52 6.69 -27.84
N GLY A 191 6.24 5.39 -27.63
CA GLY A 191 4.89 4.85 -27.62
C GLY A 191 4.09 5.38 -26.43
N ILE A 192 4.70 5.47 -25.25
CA ILE A 192 4.04 6.01 -24.05
C ILE A 192 3.67 7.48 -24.25
N ILE A 193 4.59 8.32 -24.78
CA ILE A 193 4.33 9.73 -25.10
C ILE A 193 3.12 9.85 -26.05
N ASP A 194 3.02 8.99 -27.06
CA ASP A 194 1.92 8.98 -28.02
C ASP A 194 0.55 8.67 -27.36
N LYS A 195 0.54 8.06 -26.18
CA LYS A 195 -0.66 7.68 -25.43
C LYS A 195 -1.03 8.61 -24.26
N ILE A 196 -0.25 9.66 -24.01
CA ILE A 196 -0.58 10.67 -22.99
C ILE A 196 -1.99 11.27 -23.21
N PRO A 197 -2.44 11.60 -24.44
CA PRO A 197 -3.81 12.10 -24.65
C PRO A 197 -4.90 11.11 -24.22
N TYR A 198 -4.69 9.80 -24.41
CA TYR A 198 -5.62 8.76 -23.93
C TYR A 198 -5.69 8.75 -22.41
N LEU A 199 -4.54 8.76 -21.73
CA LEU A 199 -4.46 8.76 -20.27
C LEU A 199 -5.13 10.01 -19.68
N LYS A 200 -4.91 11.17 -20.31
CA LYS A 200 -5.56 12.42 -19.90
C LYS A 200 -7.08 12.37 -20.09
N LEU A 201 -7.55 11.81 -21.19
CA LEU A 201 -8.99 11.62 -21.45
C LEU A 201 -9.63 10.65 -20.42
N LEU A 202 -8.90 9.65 -19.98
CA LEU A 202 -9.32 8.73 -18.91
C LEU A 202 -9.44 9.46 -17.55
N GLY A 203 -8.71 10.56 -17.36
CA GLY A 203 -8.65 11.34 -16.13
C GLY A 203 -7.44 11.01 -15.24
N VAL A 204 -6.43 10.33 -15.79
CA VAL A 204 -5.15 10.06 -15.12
C VAL A 204 -4.37 11.35 -14.94
N THR A 205 -3.76 11.52 -13.76
CA THR A 205 -2.96 12.71 -13.44
C THR A 205 -1.54 12.38 -13.00
N ALA A 206 -1.24 11.10 -12.75
CA ALA A 206 0.11 10.65 -12.42
C ALA A 206 0.39 9.25 -12.97
N LEU A 207 1.64 9.00 -13.32
CA LEU A 207 2.12 7.70 -13.78
C LEU A 207 3.05 7.07 -12.73
N TYR A 208 2.91 5.76 -12.56
CA TYR A 208 3.90 4.93 -11.90
C TYR A 208 4.46 3.94 -12.91
N PHE A 209 5.76 3.99 -13.14
CA PHE A 209 6.43 3.05 -14.03
C PHE A 209 7.05 1.90 -13.24
N ASN A 210 6.74 0.66 -13.66
CA ASN A 210 7.59 -0.47 -13.34
C ASN A 210 9.02 -0.22 -13.87
N PRO A 211 10.06 -0.97 -13.42
CA PRO A 211 11.45 -0.59 -13.65
C PRO A 211 11.79 -0.24 -15.11
N ILE A 212 12.59 0.81 -15.29
CA ILE A 212 13.01 1.31 -16.60
C ILE A 212 14.52 1.21 -16.85
N PHE A 213 15.29 0.85 -15.82
CA PHE A 213 16.76 0.82 -15.92
C PHE A 213 17.22 -0.37 -16.77
N GLU A 214 18.44 -0.25 -17.31
CA GLU A 214 19.05 -1.31 -18.09
C GLU A 214 19.00 -2.63 -17.30
N ALA A 215 18.46 -3.68 -17.92
CA ALA A 215 18.27 -4.99 -17.34
C ALA A 215 18.28 -6.06 -18.42
N ARG A 216 18.32 -7.33 -18.06
CA ARG A 216 18.24 -8.44 -19.02
C ARG A 216 16.80 -8.80 -19.34
N SER A 217 15.92 -8.77 -18.33
CA SER A 217 14.52 -9.15 -18.45
C SER A 217 13.62 -8.04 -19.00
N SER A 218 12.44 -8.42 -19.48
CA SER A 218 11.39 -7.47 -19.87
C SER A 218 10.72 -6.78 -18.68
N HIS A 219 10.78 -7.37 -17.49
CA HIS A 219 10.27 -6.76 -16.26
C HIS A 219 11.27 -5.80 -15.59
N ARG A 220 12.57 -5.94 -15.86
CA ARG A 220 13.67 -5.06 -15.40
C ARG A 220 13.90 -4.99 -13.89
N TYR A 221 13.34 -5.92 -13.12
CA TYR A 221 13.67 -6.06 -11.70
C TYR A 221 15.09 -6.61 -11.47
N ASP A 222 15.71 -7.20 -12.49
CA ASP A 222 17.11 -7.61 -12.53
C ASP A 222 18.02 -6.48 -13.04
N THR A 223 18.00 -5.33 -12.38
CA THR A 223 18.73 -4.12 -12.79
C THR A 223 20.20 -4.42 -13.10
N SER A 224 20.66 -4.03 -14.29
CA SER A 224 22.06 -4.16 -14.74
C SER A 224 22.85 -2.88 -14.55
N ASP A 225 22.23 -1.72 -14.78
CA ASP A 225 22.84 -0.40 -14.55
C ASP A 225 21.78 0.63 -14.16
N TYR A 226 21.78 1.07 -12.90
CA TYR A 226 20.87 2.11 -12.40
C TYR A 226 21.01 3.47 -13.09
N MET A 227 22.16 3.70 -13.72
CA MET A 227 22.47 4.99 -14.36
C MET A 227 22.07 5.04 -15.83
N LYS A 228 21.45 3.97 -16.37
CA LYS A 228 21.04 3.89 -17.76
C LYS A 228 19.60 3.44 -17.90
N ILE A 229 18.93 4.00 -18.91
CA ILE A 229 17.65 3.48 -19.38
C ILE A 229 17.89 2.20 -20.18
N ASP A 230 16.98 1.25 -20.04
CA ASP A 230 16.96 0.06 -20.86
C ASP A 230 16.88 0.43 -22.36
N PRO A 231 17.81 -0.04 -23.21
CA PRO A 231 17.87 0.37 -24.60
C PRO A 231 16.66 -0.04 -25.45
N VAL A 232 15.85 -1.03 -24.99
CA VAL A 232 14.57 -1.35 -25.63
C VAL A 232 13.53 -0.24 -25.41
N LEU A 233 13.61 0.45 -24.26
CA LEU A 233 12.68 1.55 -23.95
C LEU A 233 13.01 2.85 -24.67
N GLY A 234 14.28 3.12 -24.94
CA GLY A 234 14.73 4.36 -25.56
C GLY A 234 15.99 4.94 -24.92
N THR A 235 16.18 6.25 -25.09
CA THR A 235 17.34 6.99 -24.60
C THR A 235 16.96 7.89 -23.41
N GLU A 236 17.98 8.44 -22.74
CA GLU A 236 17.79 9.46 -21.69
C GLU A 236 17.12 10.74 -22.24
N ALA A 237 17.40 11.09 -23.50
CA ALA A 237 16.74 12.21 -24.15
C ALA A 237 15.24 11.95 -24.37
N ASP A 238 14.86 10.72 -24.75
CA ASP A 238 13.46 10.33 -24.87
C ASP A 238 12.76 10.36 -23.50
N PHE A 239 13.46 9.95 -22.45
CA PHE A 239 12.93 9.99 -21.08
C PHE A 239 12.73 11.44 -20.60
N LYS A 240 13.71 12.31 -20.86
CA LYS A 240 13.54 13.74 -20.53
C LYS A 240 12.37 14.35 -21.29
N GLN A 241 12.21 14.00 -22.57
CA GLN A 241 11.06 14.43 -23.37
C GLN A 241 9.73 13.93 -22.77
N LEU A 242 9.69 12.68 -22.29
CA LEU A 242 8.50 12.13 -21.62
C LEU A 242 8.15 12.95 -20.38
N VAL A 243 9.11 13.17 -19.47
CA VAL A 243 8.89 13.95 -18.26
C VAL A 243 8.38 15.36 -18.58
N ASP A 244 9.05 16.05 -19.51
CA ASP A 244 8.63 17.39 -19.92
C ASP A 244 7.22 17.40 -20.53
N THR A 245 6.88 16.37 -21.32
CA THR A 245 5.55 16.26 -21.92
C THR A 245 4.49 15.99 -20.85
N LEU A 246 4.77 15.13 -19.86
CA LEU A 246 3.86 14.88 -18.74
C LEU A 246 3.60 16.17 -17.95
N HIS A 247 4.64 16.90 -17.58
CA HIS A 247 4.52 18.17 -16.86
C HIS A 247 3.75 19.24 -17.66
N GLN A 248 3.94 19.33 -18.98
CA GLN A 248 3.13 20.21 -19.85
C GLN A 248 1.65 19.85 -19.86
N HIS A 249 1.32 18.63 -19.50
CA HIS A 249 -0.06 18.14 -19.37
C HIS A 249 -0.56 18.10 -17.93
N ASP A 250 0.14 18.72 -16.98
CA ASP A 250 -0.15 18.67 -15.53
C ASP A 250 -0.19 17.23 -14.98
N MET A 251 0.65 16.34 -15.53
CA MET A 251 0.79 14.97 -15.09
C MET A 251 2.15 14.77 -14.43
N ARG A 252 2.22 13.83 -13.49
CA ARG A 252 3.42 13.51 -12.70
C ARG A 252 3.92 12.10 -12.99
N LEU A 253 5.19 11.84 -12.66
CA LEU A 253 5.83 10.53 -12.87
C LEU A 253 6.63 10.10 -11.66
N ILE A 254 6.34 8.88 -11.15
CA ILE A 254 7.21 8.22 -10.18
C ILE A 254 7.85 6.97 -10.79
N LEU A 255 9.06 6.64 -10.32
CA LEU A 255 9.82 5.48 -10.77
C LEU A 255 9.86 4.39 -9.71
N ASP A 256 10.18 3.17 -10.15
CA ASP A 256 10.41 2.00 -9.31
C ASP A 256 11.89 1.92 -8.88
N GLY A 257 12.15 1.95 -7.59
CA GLY A 257 13.46 1.85 -6.98
C GLY A 257 13.74 0.43 -6.47
N VAL A 258 14.36 -0.39 -7.30
CA VAL A 258 14.73 -1.77 -6.97
C VAL A 258 16.12 -1.78 -6.34
N PHE A 259 16.22 -1.53 -5.02
CA PHE A 259 17.50 -1.35 -4.32
C PHE A 259 17.88 -2.52 -3.40
N SER A 260 17.06 -3.56 -3.32
CA SER A 260 17.34 -4.74 -2.49
C SER A 260 18.32 -5.72 -3.13
N HIS A 261 18.33 -5.79 -4.47
CA HIS A 261 19.12 -6.72 -5.27
C HIS A 261 19.42 -6.14 -6.66
N VAL A 262 20.28 -6.81 -7.41
CA VAL A 262 20.57 -6.51 -8.82
C VAL A 262 20.54 -7.79 -9.65
N GLY A 263 20.53 -7.66 -10.97
CA GLY A 263 20.73 -8.80 -11.86
C GLY A 263 22.14 -9.38 -11.71
N ARG A 264 22.29 -10.70 -11.76
CA ARG A 264 23.62 -11.32 -11.68
C ARG A 264 24.56 -10.89 -12.81
N ASN A 265 24.02 -10.47 -13.96
CA ASN A 265 24.79 -9.99 -15.10
C ASN A 265 24.93 -8.45 -15.10
N SER A 266 24.61 -7.80 -13.99
CA SER A 266 24.79 -6.36 -13.82
C SER A 266 26.27 -5.97 -13.84
N LYS A 267 26.59 -4.72 -14.16
CA LYS A 267 27.97 -4.20 -14.08
C LYS A 267 28.55 -4.30 -12.65
N TYR A 268 27.69 -4.39 -11.64
CA TYR A 268 28.08 -4.47 -10.23
C TYR A 268 28.54 -5.86 -9.83
N PHE A 269 27.84 -6.91 -10.32
CA PHE A 269 28.15 -8.30 -10.01
C PHE A 269 28.94 -9.00 -11.11
N ASP A 270 28.54 -8.83 -12.40
CA ASP A 270 29.24 -9.25 -13.64
C ASP A 270 29.51 -10.76 -13.72
N PHE A 271 28.46 -11.59 -13.48
CA PHE A 271 28.59 -13.05 -13.46
C PHE A 271 29.19 -13.62 -14.76
N ASP A 272 28.80 -13.11 -15.93
CA ASP A 272 29.24 -13.62 -17.24
C ASP A 272 30.49 -12.89 -17.79
N GLY A 273 31.06 -11.93 -17.05
CA GLY A 273 32.26 -11.18 -17.44
C GLY A 273 32.06 -10.19 -18.58
N LYS A 274 30.80 -9.97 -19.03
CA LYS A 274 30.51 -9.12 -20.19
C LYS A 274 30.47 -7.62 -19.87
N SER A 275 30.42 -7.27 -18.59
CA SER A 275 30.44 -5.89 -18.12
C SER A 275 31.85 -5.33 -17.91
N GLY A 276 32.85 -5.94 -18.53
CA GLY A 276 34.25 -5.49 -18.48
C GLY A 276 35.11 -6.17 -17.39
N GLY A 277 34.62 -7.21 -16.76
CA GLY A 277 35.38 -8.03 -15.80
C GLY A 277 35.71 -7.31 -14.48
N GLN A 278 34.97 -6.24 -14.15
CA GLN A 278 35.20 -5.42 -12.95
C GLN A 278 34.14 -5.65 -11.86
N GLY A 279 33.16 -6.50 -12.08
CA GLY A 279 32.12 -6.80 -11.11
C GLY A 279 32.61 -7.67 -9.95
N ALA A 280 31.83 -7.72 -8.89
CA ALA A 280 32.18 -8.41 -7.65
C ALA A 280 32.40 -9.93 -7.81
N TYR A 281 31.73 -10.56 -8.78
CA TYR A 281 31.90 -11.98 -9.07
C TYR A 281 33.24 -12.26 -9.75
N GLN A 282 33.74 -11.33 -10.60
CA GLN A 282 34.96 -11.50 -11.39
C GLN A 282 36.23 -11.24 -10.59
N THR A 283 36.19 -10.32 -9.64
CA THR A 283 37.37 -9.96 -8.84
C THR A 283 37.03 -9.42 -7.46
N THR A 284 37.81 -9.83 -6.46
CA THR A 284 37.74 -9.27 -5.09
C THR A 284 38.25 -7.83 -5.01
N GLN A 285 38.89 -7.31 -6.07
CA GLN A 285 39.32 -5.91 -6.18
C GLN A 285 38.23 -4.99 -6.79
N SER A 286 37.05 -5.53 -7.07
CA SER A 286 35.92 -4.75 -7.56
C SER A 286 35.56 -3.62 -6.60
N PRO A 287 35.28 -2.40 -7.08
CA PRO A 287 34.76 -1.33 -6.26
C PRO A 287 33.37 -1.67 -5.66
N TYR A 288 32.71 -2.70 -6.19
CA TYR A 288 31.40 -3.19 -5.76
C TYR A 288 31.48 -4.44 -4.88
N PHE A 289 32.71 -4.95 -4.59
CA PHE A 289 32.86 -6.23 -3.91
C PHE A 289 32.15 -6.27 -2.55
N ASP A 290 32.29 -5.21 -1.77
CA ASP A 290 31.69 -5.08 -0.44
C ASP A 290 30.16 -4.94 -0.44
N TRP A 291 29.56 -4.73 -1.61
CA TRP A 291 28.09 -4.68 -1.74
C TRP A 291 27.45 -6.06 -1.61
N PHE A 292 28.23 -7.13 -1.81
CA PHE A 292 27.72 -8.51 -1.85
C PHE A 292 28.31 -9.35 -0.73
N THR A 293 27.54 -10.33 -0.29
CA THR A 293 27.97 -11.29 0.72
C THR A 293 28.23 -12.63 0.06
N PHE A 294 29.48 -13.09 0.11
CA PHE A 294 29.89 -14.42 -0.34
C PHE A 294 30.09 -15.34 0.86
N ASN A 295 29.43 -16.51 0.87
CA ASN A 295 29.70 -17.57 1.80
C ASN A 295 30.98 -18.33 1.37
N GLN A 296 31.08 -18.58 0.06
CA GLN A 296 32.28 -19.14 -0.59
C GLN A 296 32.43 -18.48 -1.98
N TYR A 297 33.46 -17.65 -2.13
CA TYR A 297 33.75 -16.92 -3.37
C TYR A 297 34.20 -17.88 -4.49
N PRO A 298 33.72 -17.66 -5.76
CA PRO A 298 32.72 -16.67 -6.14
C PRO A 298 31.29 -17.23 -6.20
N ASP A 299 31.08 -18.55 -6.11
CA ASP A 299 29.86 -19.23 -6.53
C ASP A 299 28.76 -19.31 -5.47
N ASP A 300 29.11 -19.20 -4.19
CA ASP A 300 28.14 -19.19 -3.11
C ASP A 300 27.99 -17.80 -2.51
N TYR A 301 26.95 -17.11 -2.93
CA TYR A 301 26.61 -15.76 -2.53
C TYR A 301 25.16 -15.63 -2.08
N LYS A 302 24.91 -14.64 -1.24
CA LYS A 302 23.56 -14.29 -0.79
C LYS A 302 22.75 -13.77 -1.97
N SER A 303 21.56 -14.34 -2.18
CA SER A 303 20.65 -13.96 -3.24
C SER A 303 19.23 -13.75 -2.71
N TRP A 304 18.45 -12.93 -3.40
CA TRP A 304 17.09 -12.62 -3.01
C TRP A 304 16.21 -13.86 -3.04
N TRP A 305 15.70 -14.26 -1.88
CA TRP A 305 14.92 -15.49 -1.66
C TRP A 305 15.57 -16.77 -2.24
N GLY A 306 16.89 -16.81 -2.33
CA GLY A 306 17.63 -17.94 -2.89
C GLY A 306 17.68 -17.98 -4.42
N ILE A 307 17.12 -16.98 -5.10
CA ILE A 307 17.14 -16.85 -6.56
C ILE A 307 18.53 -16.36 -6.99
N LYS A 308 19.36 -17.26 -7.52
CA LYS A 308 20.75 -16.95 -7.91
C LYS A 308 20.88 -15.87 -8.99
N ASP A 309 19.84 -15.63 -9.77
CA ASP A 309 19.82 -14.55 -10.77
C ASP A 309 19.75 -13.14 -10.15
N LEU A 310 19.45 -13.06 -8.83
CA LEU A 310 19.23 -11.81 -8.11
C LEU A 310 20.13 -11.71 -6.87
N PRO A 311 21.46 -11.44 -7.04
CA PRO A 311 22.37 -11.20 -5.91
C PRO A 311 21.85 -10.08 -5.02
N THR A 312 21.74 -10.35 -3.71
CA THR A 312 21.28 -9.39 -2.71
C THR A 312 22.39 -8.41 -2.38
N ILE A 313 22.05 -7.13 -2.29
CA ILE A 313 22.98 -6.06 -1.89
C ILE A 313 22.91 -5.86 -0.37
N ASP A 314 24.05 -5.58 0.24
CA ASP A 314 24.16 -5.12 1.62
C ASP A 314 23.93 -3.59 1.69
N LYS A 315 22.71 -3.20 2.02
CA LYS A 315 22.28 -1.81 2.13
C LYS A 315 22.93 -1.02 3.27
N THR A 316 23.69 -1.69 4.15
CA THR A 316 24.44 -1.02 5.23
C THR A 316 25.79 -0.45 4.76
N LYS A 317 26.23 -0.80 3.55
CA LYS A 317 27.49 -0.31 3.00
C LYS A 317 27.39 1.14 2.57
N GLU A 318 28.24 1.97 3.17
CA GLU A 318 28.28 3.41 2.89
C GLU A 318 28.50 3.70 1.39
N SER A 319 29.38 2.95 0.71
CA SER A 319 29.61 3.11 -0.73
C SER A 319 28.38 2.84 -1.58
N PHE A 320 27.51 1.89 -1.19
CA PHE A 320 26.24 1.66 -1.85
C PHE A 320 25.24 2.78 -1.53
N GLN A 321 25.15 3.21 -0.27
CA GLN A 321 24.31 4.32 0.15
C GLN A 321 24.65 5.59 -0.62
N GLN A 322 25.93 5.95 -0.71
CA GLN A 322 26.39 7.09 -1.48
C GLN A 322 26.05 6.95 -2.97
N TYR A 323 26.15 5.74 -3.52
CA TYR A 323 25.80 5.48 -4.92
C TYR A 323 24.29 5.67 -5.20
N ILE A 324 23.42 5.27 -4.26
CA ILE A 324 21.96 5.40 -4.42
C ILE A 324 21.48 6.83 -4.10
N TYR A 325 21.85 7.38 -2.94
CA TYR A 325 21.29 8.64 -2.44
C TYR A 325 22.31 9.66 -1.95
N GLY A 326 23.60 9.54 -2.36
CA GLY A 326 24.59 10.57 -2.08
C GLY A 326 24.23 11.93 -2.69
N GLU A 327 24.90 12.99 -2.23
CA GLU A 327 24.60 14.38 -2.60
C GLU A 327 24.74 14.66 -4.11
N SER A 328 25.74 14.08 -4.76
CA SER A 328 26.00 14.25 -6.19
C SER A 328 26.31 12.93 -6.86
N ASP A 329 26.06 12.84 -8.17
CA ASP A 329 26.34 11.66 -9.01
C ASP A 329 25.70 10.35 -8.53
N SER A 330 24.70 10.45 -7.64
CA SER A 330 23.91 9.31 -7.15
C SER A 330 22.77 8.97 -8.12
N VAL A 331 22.20 7.78 -7.92
CA VAL A 331 21.02 7.35 -8.70
C VAL A 331 19.87 8.35 -8.53
N LEU A 332 19.57 8.73 -7.27
CA LEU A 332 18.50 9.68 -7.00
C LEU A 332 18.80 11.05 -7.63
N SER A 333 20.01 11.58 -7.44
CA SER A 333 20.36 12.89 -7.99
C SER A 333 20.22 12.94 -9.51
N LYS A 334 20.60 11.88 -10.21
CA LYS A 334 20.43 11.78 -11.65
C LYS A 334 18.97 11.84 -12.08
N TRP A 335 18.16 10.93 -11.56
CA TRP A 335 16.78 10.78 -12.05
C TRP A 335 15.86 11.90 -11.57
N ASN A 336 16.02 12.37 -10.33
CA ASN A 336 15.33 13.58 -9.86
C ASN A 336 15.76 14.83 -10.61
N GLY A 337 17.05 14.93 -11.00
CA GLY A 337 17.56 15.99 -11.87
C GLY A 337 16.92 16.00 -13.27
N LEU A 338 16.42 14.87 -13.76
CA LEU A 338 15.64 14.79 -15.01
C LEU A 338 14.16 15.18 -14.80
N GLY A 339 13.73 15.38 -13.56
CA GLY A 339 12.42 15.96 -13.22
C GLY A 339 11.34 14.96 -12.84
N ILE A 340 11.68 13.74 -12.39
CA ILE A 340 10.66 12.84 -11.83
C ILE A 340 10.10 13.38 -10.51
N ASP A 341 8.92 12.93 -10.14
CA ASP A 341 8.15 13.47 -9.01
C ASP A 341 8.14 12.52 -7.79
N GLY A 342 8.87 11.42 -7.83
CA GLY A 342 8.99 10.51 -6.69
C GLY A 342 9.41 9.10 -7.03
N TRP A 343 9.38 8.26 -5.98
CA TRP A 343 9.82 6.87 -6.05
C TRP A 343 8.84 5.93 -5.34
N ARG A 344 8.67 4.74 -5.91
CA ARG A 344 8.15 3.57 -5.22
C ARG A 344 9.32 2.64 -4.94
N LEU A 345 9.51 2.26 -3.69
CA LEU A 345 10.54 1.32 -3.29
C LEU A 345 10.03 -0.11 -3.37
N ASP A 346 10.69 -0.89 -4.23
CA ASP A 346 10.47 -2.32 -4.35
C ASP A 346 10.84 -3.03 -3.05
N VAL A 347 9.98 -3.98 -2.63
CA VAL A 347 10.16 -4.78 -1.40
C VAL A 347 10.69 -3.94 -0.23
N ALA A 348 9.95 -2.91 0.18
CA ALA A 348 10.41 -1.98 1.23
C ALA A 348 10.80 -2.68 2.54
N ASP A 349 10.24 -3.87 2.79
CA ASP A 349 10.61 -4.71 3.94
C ASP A 349 12.06 -5.22 3.90
N GLU A 350 12.67 -5.29 2.72
CA GLU A 350 14.07 -5.69 2.52
C GLU A 350 15.07 -4.54 2.71
N LEU A 351 14.57 -3.30 2.83
CA LEU A 351 15.39 -2.10 3.00
C LEU A 351 15.41 -1.69 4.49
N PRO A 352 16.56 -1.52 5.14
CA PRO A 352 16.64 -0.99 6.50
C PRO A 352 15.94 0.38 6.63
N ASP A 353 15.34 0.69 7.78
CA ASP A 353 14.66 1.97 8.01
C ASP A 353 15.60 3.17 7.80
N ASP A 354 16.87 3.07 8.23
CA ASP A 354 17.89 4.10 8.00
C ASP A 354 18.20 4.31 6.51
N PHE A 355 18.16 3.23 5.70
CA PHE A 355 18.34 3.34 4.26
C PHE A 355 17.18 4.08 3.60
N ILE A 356 15.94 3.75 3.99
CA ILE A 356 14.73 4.44 3.51
C ILE A 356 14.77 5.91 3.95
N LYS A 357 15.19 6.18 5.20
CA LYS A 357 15.37 7.54 5.70
C LYS A 357 16.43 8.31 4.89
N GLY A 358 17.56 7.71 4.56
CA GLY A 358 18.60 8.33 3.72
C GLY A 358 18.08 8.72 2.33
N ILE A 359 17.23 7.87 1.73
CA ILE A 359 16.52 8.21 0.49
C ILE A 359 15.62 9.42 0.73
N ARG A 360 14.81 9.41 1.81
CA ARG A 360 13.90 10.50 2.14
C ARG A 360 14.63 11.83 2.33
N ASP A 361 15.71 11.83 3.10
CA ASP A 361 16.51 13.03 3.38
C ASP A 361 17.09 13.63 2.08
N THR A 362 17.50 12.77 1.12
CA THR A 362 17.95 13.23 -0.20
C THR A 362 16.81 13.84 -1.02
N LEU A 363 15.62 13.23 -0.98
CA LEU A 363 14.45 13.73 -1.72
C LEU A 363 13.97 15.10 -1.22
N GLU A 364 14.24 15.47 0.03
CA GLU A 364 13.92 16.80 0.56
C GLU A 364 14.66 17.96 -0.16
N ASN A 365 15.74 17.64 -0.89
CA ASN A 365 16.43 18.62 -1.75
C ASN A 365 15.68 18.89 -3.08
N TYR A 366 14.65 18.14 -3.38
CA TYR A 366 13.85 18.29 -4.60
C TYR A 366 12.41 18.65 -4.23
N PRO A 367 11.76 19.57 -4.97
CA PRO A 367 10.41 20.00 -4.63
C PRO A 367 9.39 18.89 -4.85
N GLU A 368 8.41 18.84 -3.97
CA GLU A 368 7.19 18.06 -4.12
C GLU A 368 7.38 16.57 -4.43
N GLN A 369 8.42 15.94 -3.89
CA GLN A 369 8.70 14.52 -4.07
C GLN A 369 7.83 13.65 -3.18
N VAL A 370 7.45 12.46 -3.68
CA VAL A 370 6.79 11.43 -2.90
C VAL A 370 7.64 10.16 -2.82
N LEU A 371 7.64 9.52 -1.67
CA LEU A 371 8.29 8.22 -1.43
C LEU A 371 7.25 7.22 -0.93
N ILE A 372 7.07 6.13 -1.70
CA ILE A 372 6.09 5.08 -1.45
C ILE A 372 6.83 3.77 -1.24
N GLY A 373 6.42 2.94 -0.29
CA GLY A 373 7.00 1.60 -0.10
C GLY A 373 6.04 0.49 -0.52
N GLU A 374 6.57 -0.56 -1.13
CA GLU A 374 5.81 -1.79 -1.30
C GLU A 374 5.78 -2.56 0.02
N VAL A 375 4.58 -2.71 0.58
CA VAL A 375 4.30 -3.48 1.79
C VAL A 375 2.99 -4.23 1.59
N TRP A 376 3.01 -5.55 1.77
CA TRP A 376 1.84 -6.40 1.46
C TRP A 376 0.84 -6.52 2.61
N GLU A 377 1.26 -6.24 3.83
CA GLU A 377 0.43 -6.33 5.04
C GLU A 377 0.19 -4.96 5.68
N ASP A 378 -0.37 -4.96 6.88
CA ASP A 378 -0.49 -3.76 7.70
C ASP A 378 0.89 -3.20 8.05
N ALA A 379 1.28 -2.11 7.38
CA ALA A 379 2.59 -1.48 7.55
C ALA A 379 2.82 -0.89 8.94
N SER A 380 1.74 -0.62 9.70
CA SER A 380 1.84 -0.08 11.06
C SER A 380 2.29 -1.13 12.09
N ARG A 381 2.25 -2.41 11.72
CA ARG A 381 2.58 -3.53 12.62
C ARG A 381 3.53 -4.52 11.97
N LYS A 382 4.17 -4.11 10.88
CA LYS A 382 5.03 -5.00 10.12
C LYS A 382 6.28 -5.36 10.90
N ILE A 383 6.52 -6.66 11.04
CA ILE A 383 7.76 -7.23 11.54
C ILE A 383 8.49 -7.86 10.35
N ALA A 384 9.69 -7.41 10.07
CA ALA A 384 10.58 -8.00 9.10
C ALA A 384 11.99 -8.15 9.71
N TYR A 385 12.64 -9.30 9.47
CA TYR A 385 13.98 -9.60 10.03
C TYR A 385 14.04 -9.41 11.55
N GLU A 386 13.02 -9.89 12.27
CA GLU A 386 12.89 -9.81 13.73
C GLU A 386 12.79 -8.38 14.30
N GLN A 387 12.58 -7.38 13.44
CA GLN A 387 12.45 -5.98 13.84
C GLN A 387 11.07 -5.43 13.42
N HIS A 388 10.45 -4.68 14.32
CA HIS A 388 9.27 -3.88 13.98
C HIS A 388 9.70 -2.71 13.09
N ARG A 389 9.07 -2.61 11.92
CA ARG A 389 9.38 -1.60 10.91
C ARG A 389 8.69 -0.28 11.24
N LYS A 390 9.48 0.80 11.23
CA LYS A 390 9.02 2.14 11.64
C LYS A 390 8.90 3.12 10.46
N TYR A 391 8.95 2.65 9.25
CA TYR A 391 9.04 3.45 8.02
C TYR A 391 7.79 4.32 7.72
N ILE A 392 6.65 4.14 8.44
CA ILE A 392 5.46 5.00 8.31
C ILE A 392 5.21 5.88 9.55
N TYR A 393 6.14 5.96 10.47
CA TYR A 393 5.97 6.70 11.73
C TYR A 393 6.60 8.10 11.71
N GLY A 394 6.90 8.63 10.54
CA GLY A 394 7.55 9.91 10.30
C GLY A 394 9.02 9.75 9.91
N ASP A 395 9.51 10.58 9.02
CA ASP A 395 10.87 10.62 8.48
C ASP A 395 11.25 9.57 7.43
N ALA A 396 10.33 8.75 6.93
CA ALA A 396 10.64 7.76 5.92
C ALA A 396 9.60 7.76 4.79
N LEU A 397 8.69 6.80 4.77
CA LEU A 397 7.70 6.72 3.70
C LEU A 397 6.54 7.71 3.90
N HIS A 398 6.13 8.39 2.83
CA HIS A 398 4.86 9.13 2.82
C HIS A 398 3.65 8.19 2.80
N ALA A 399 3.81 7.01 2.18
CA ALA A 399 2.74 6.05 1.96
C ALA A 399 3.28 4.63 1.78
N ALA A 400 2.43 3.64 2.01
CA ALA A 400 2.64 2.25 1.61
C ALA A 400 1.66 1.86 0.50
N MET A 401 2.03 0.91 -0.36
CA MET A 401 1.09 0.23 -1.25
C MET A 401 0.06 -0.53 -0.41
N ASN A 402 -1.21 -0.25 -0.64
CA ASN A 402 -2.27 -0.67 0.27
C ASN A 402 -2.91 -1.99 -0.14
N TYR A 403 -2.13 -3.07 -0.11
CA TYR A 403 -2.64 -4.42 -0.36
C TYR A 403 -3.74 -4.86 0.63
N PRO A 404 -3.72 -4.44 1.92
CA PRO A 404 -4.85 -4.69 2.81
C PRO A 404 -6.19 -4.18 2.28
N PHE A 405 -6.23 -2.99 1.64
CA PHE A 405 -7.49 -2.49 1.02
C PHE A 405 -7.88 -3.31 -0.20
N ARG A 406 -6.91 -3.71 -1.02
CA ARG A 406 -7.15 -4.63 -2.15
C ARG A 406 -7.87 -5.90 -1.68
N ASP A 407 -7.36 -6.54 -0.65
CA ASP A 407 -7.91 -7.79 -0.13
C ASP A 407 -9.32 -7.59 0.46
N ILE A 408 -9.56 -6.46 1.13
CA ILE A 408 -10.88 -6.10 1.65
C ILE A 408 -11.85 -5.84 0.48
N ILE A 409 -11.47 -5.05 -0.52
CA ILE A 409 -12.30 -4.74 -1.68
C ILE A 409 -12.67 -6.02 -2.43
N ILE A 410 -11.69 -6.84 -2.75
CA ILE A 410 -11.93 -8.10 -3.47
C ILE A 410 -12.77 -9.05 -2.63
N GLY A 411 -12.44 -9.24 -1.36
CA GLY A 411 -13.19 -10.09 -0.45
C GLY A 411 -14.67 -9.70 -0.33
N LEU A 412 -14.96 -8.39 -0.28
CA LEU A 412 -16.33 -7.87 -0.30
C LEU A 412 -17.08 -8.22 -1.59
N VAL A 413 -16.52 -7.87 -2.75
CA VAL A 413 -17.23 -8.02 -4.03
C VAL A 413 -17.32 -9.45 -4.51
N THR A 414 -16.42 -10.34 -4.02
CA THR A 414 -16.51 -11.80 -4.26
C THR A 414 -17.35 -12.53 -3.22
N SER A 415 -17.78 -11.84 -2.15
CA SER A 415 -18.47 -12.43 -1.00
C SER A 415 -17.62 -13.42 -0.18
N GLU A 416 -16.30 -13.33 -0.28
CA GLU A 416 -15.34 -14.07 0.56
C GLU A 416 -15.18 -13.41 1.94
N MET A 417 -15.62 -12.15 2.07
CA MET A 417 -15.59 -11.37 3.30
C MET A 417 -16.96 -10.73 3.55
N SER A 418 -17.45 -10.81 4.79
CA SER A 418 -18.70 -10.14 5.17
C SER A 418 -18.52 -8.61 5.25
N PRO A 419 -19.59 -7.81 5.05
CA PRO A 419 -19.54 -6.36 5.25
C PRO A 419 -19.09 -5.94 6.65
N GLU A 420 -19.49 -6.66 7.68
CA GLU A 420 -19.03 -6.43 9.05
C GLU A 420 -17.53 -6.60 9.17
N THR A 421 -16.99 -7.73 8.69
CA THR A 421 -15.54 -8.01 8.77
C THR A 421 -14.75 -6.96 8.00
N ALA A 422 -15.21 -6.58 6.81
CA ALA A 422 -14.57 -5.56 6.00
C ALA A 422 -14.57 -4.19 6.69
N ALA A 423 -15.70 -3.76 7.22
CA ALA A 423 -15.83 -2.50 7.93
C ALA A 423 -14.92 -2.45 9.18
N ARG A 424 -14.89 -3.52 9.97
CA ARG A 424 -14.03 -3.60 11.16
C ARG A 424 -12.55 -3.60 10.81
N LYS A 425 -12.12 -4.32 9.76
CA LYS A 425 -10.72 -4.31 9.29
C LYS A 425 -10.30 -2.91 8.79
N LEU A 426 -11.15 -2.22 8.05
CA LEU A 426 -10.89 -0.85 7.61
C LEU A 426 -10.76 0.13 8.79
N MET A 427 -11.64 0.01 9.79
CA MET A 427 -11.57 0.83 11.00
C MET A 427 -10.29 0.55 11.80
N GLN A 428 -9.88 -0.72 11.89
CA GLN A 428 -8.63 -1.07 12.55
C GLN A 428 -7.40 -0.47 11.84
N LEU A 429 -7.34 -0.55 10.51
CA LEU A 429 -6.27 0.10 9.75
C LEU A 429 -6.29 1.63 9.95
N SER A 430 -7.48 2.24 9.98
CA SER A 430 -7.63 3.67 10.28
C SER A 430 -7.17 4.04 11.70
N GLU A 431 -7.36 3.15 12.67
CA GLU A 431 -6.89 3.34 14.06
C GLU A 431 -5.37 3.17 14.18
N ASN A 432 -4.79 2.21 13.43
CA ASN A 432 -3.39 1.85 13.57
C ASN A 432 -2.43 2.81 12.86
N TYR A 433 -2.84 3.38 11.72
CA TYR A 433 -1.98 4.25 10.90
C TYR A 433 -1.99 5.70 11.39
N PRO A 434 -0.86 6.42 11.31
CA PRO A 434 -0.91 7.88 11.33
C PRO A 434 -1.91 8.40 10.30
N ALA A 435 -2.77 9.35 10.71
CA ALA A 435 -3.91 9.79 9.88
C ALA A 435 -3.47 10.29 8.48
N ASP A 436 -2.34 11.00 8.41
CA ASP A 436 -1.83 11.50 7.13
C ASP A 436 -1.37 10.35 6.23
N VAL A 437 -0.66 9.34 6.77
CA VAL A 437 -0.24 8.15 6.02
C VAL A 437 -1.44 7.34 5.55
N PHE A 438 -2.47 7.19 6.38
CA PHE A 438 -3.72 6.51 6.00
C PHE A 438 -4.41 7.18 4.80
N LEU A 439 -4.38 8.52 4.75
CA LEU A 439 -4.92 9.31 3.64
C LEU A 439 -3.98 9.33 2.41
N ASN A 440 -2.69 9.06 2.61
CA ASN A 440 -1.70 9.02 1.54
C ASN A 440 -1.52 7.63 0.93
N ASN A 441 -1.98 6.55 1.58
CA ASN A 441 -1.73 5.19 1.13
C ASN A 441 -2.08 4.97 -0.34
N PHE A 442 -1.20 4.24 -1.04
CA PHE A 442 -1.26 3.99 -2.47
C PHE A 442 -2.17 2.79 -2.75
N ASN A 443 -3.44 3.06 -3.04
CA ASN A 443 -4.47 2.03 -3.18
C ASN A 443 -4.45 1.38 -4.56
N ASN A 444 -4.53 0.06 -4.61
CA ASN A 444 -4.62 -0.72 -5.84
C ASN A 444 -5.67 -1.84 -5.69
N ILE A 445 -6.17 -2.36 -6.81
CA ILE A 445 -6.97 -3.59 -6.89
C ILE A 445 -6.36 -4.61 -7.86
N GLY A 446 -5.35 -4.20 -8.62
CA GLY A 446 -4.53 -5.00 -9.52
C GLY A 446 -3.15 -4.38 -9.68
N THR A 447 -2.12 -5.22 -9.84
CA THR A 447 -0.73 -4.83 -10.11
C THR A 447 -0.08 -5.85 -11.04
N HIS A 448 1.16 -5.61 -11.43
CA HIS A 448 1.96 -6.54 -12.22
C HIS A 448 2.29 -7.87 -11.51
N ASP A 449 2.09 -7.95 -10.17
CA ASP A 449 2.35 -9.14 -9.34
C ASP A 449 1.08 -9.91 -8.99
N THR A 450 -0.08 -9.37 -9.36
CA THR A 450 -1.37 -9.97 -9.01
C THR A 450 -2.13 -10.39 -10.26
N GLU A 451 -3.07 -11.31 -10.09
CA GLU A 451 -4.06 -11.60 -11.11
C GLU A 451 -4.83 -10.34 -11.53
N ARG A 452 -5.16 -10.20 -12.80
CA ARG A 452 -5.99 -9.10 -13.31
C ARG A 452 -7.32 -9.04 -12.58
N ILE A 453 -7.75 -7.84 -12.22
CA ILE A 453 -8.99 -7.68 -11.43
C ILE A 453 -10.20 -8.27 -12.13
N LEU A 454 -10.34 -8.09 -13.45
CA LEU A 454 -11.48 -8.62 -14.21
C LEU A 454 -11.50 -10.16 -14.18
N THR A 455 -10.33 -10.82 -14.30
CA THR A 455 -10.19 -12.27 -14.14
C THR A 455 -10.59 -12.72 -12.74
N ARG A 456 -10.09 -12.04 -11.70
CA ARG A 456 -10.39 -12.34 -10.29
C ARG A 456 -11.89 -12.23 -9.98
N LEU A 457 -12.59 -11.36 -10.67
CA LEU A 457 -14.04 -11.16 -10.52
C LEU A 457 -14.88 -12.06 -11.45
N GLY A 458 -14.25 -13.00 -12.17
CA GLY A 458 -14.95 -13.90 -13.12
C GLY A 458 -15.58 -13.15 -14.29
N GLU A 459 -14.91 -12.11 -14.78
CA GLU A 459 -15.32 -11.24 -15.87
C GLU A 459 -16.68 -10.55 -15.65
N ASN A 460 -17.07 -10.39 -14.38
CA ASN A 460 -18.34 -9.78 -13.99
C ASN A 460 -18.21 -8.27 -13.87
N LEU A 461 -18.81 -7.52 -14.82
CA LEU A 461 -18.73 -6.06 -14.88
C LEU A 461 -19.46 -5.36 -13.74
N THR A 462 -20.50 -5.95 -13.16
CA THR A 462 -21.20 -5.34 -12.01
C THR A 462 -20.32 -5.43 -10.75
N LYS A 463 -19.62 -6.55 -10.55
CA LYS A 463 -18.62 -6.65 -9.48
C LYS A 463 -17.43 -5.71 -9.71
N LEU A 464 -17.01 -5.53 -10.97
CA LEU A 464 -15.96 -4.57 -11.32
C LEU A 464 -16.39 -3.12 -10.99
N ASP A 465 -17.63 -2.75 -11.28
CA ASP A 465 -18.16 -1.42 -10.93
C ASP A 465 -18.12 -1.16 -9.42
N LEU A 466 -18.46 -2.15 -8.60
CA LEU A 466 -18.32 -2.05 -7.13
C LEU A 466 -16.86 -1.95 -6.69
N ALA A 467 -15.97 -2.77 -7.25
CA ALA A 467 -14.55 -2.78 -6.87
C ALA A 467 -13.87 -1.44 -7.21
N VAL A 468 -14.11 -0.91 -8.41
CA VAL A 468 -13.59 0.40 -8.83
C VAL A 468 -14.22 1.52 -8.00
N GLY A 469 -15.52 1.41 -7.68
CA GLY A 469 -16.21 2.34 -6.79
C GLY A 469 -15.56 2.42 -5.41
N LEU A 470 -15.27 1.28 -4.80
CA LEU A 470 -14.58 1.21 -3.51
C LEU A 470 -13.15 1.75 -3.61
N LEU A 471 -12.39 1.39 -4.66
CA LEU A 471 -11.04 1.92 -4.91
C LEU A 471 -11.04 3.46 -4.94
N MET A 472 -12.00 4.08 -5.61
CA MET A 472 -12.06 5.52 -5.82
C MET A 472 -12.63 6.30 -4.63
N THR A 473 -13.36 5.65 -3.73
CA THR A 473 -14.09 6.32 -2.63
C THR A 473 -13.47 6.11 -1.25
N LEU A 474 -12.73 5.02 -1.04
CA LEU A 474 -11.96 4.80 0.18
C LEU A 474 -10.83 5.84 0.34
N PRO A 475 -10.37 6.12 1.59
CA PRO A 475 -9.19 6.93 1.84
C PRO A 475 -7.94 6.41 1.12
N GLY A 476 -7.07 7.32 0.71
CA GLY A 476 -5.83 7.01 -0.01
C GLY A 476 -5.85 7.46 -1.47
N VAL A 477 -4.79 7.16 -2.19
CA VAL A 477 -4.53 7.58 -3.58
C VAL A 477 -4.74 6.38 -4.51
N PRO A 478 -5.76 6.40 -5.38
CA PRO A 478 -6.10 5.25 -6.23
C PRO A 478 -5.13 5.09 -7.38
N THR A 479 -4.82 3.82 -7.68
CA THR A 479 -3.95 3.43 -8.79
C THR A 479 -4.67 2.41 -9.67
N ILE A 480 -4.61 2.63 -10.97
CA ILE A 480 -5.13 1.75 -12.01
C ILE A 480 -3.95 1.01 -12.65
N TYR A 481 -3.98 -0.30 -12.68
CA TYR A 481 -2.99 -1.07 -13.42
C TYR A 481 -3.32 -1.04 -14.91
N TYR A 482 -2.35 -0.74 -15.78
CA TYR A 482 -2.57 -0.57 -17.21
C TYR A 482 -3.41 -1.69 -17.82
N GLY A 483 -4.40 -1.33 -18.62
CA GLY A 483 -5.25 -2.29 -19.32
C GLY A 483 -6.41 -2.86 -18.51
N ASP A 484 -6.50 -2.64 -17.20
CA ASP A 484 -7.68 -3.03 -16.42
C ASP A 484 -8.91 -2.29 -16.90
N GLU A 485 -8.77 -0.98 -17.22
CA GLU A 485 -9.83 -0.18 -17.81
C GLU A 485 -10.16 -0.55 -19.26
N ALA A 486 -9.21 -1.22 -19.93
CA ALA A 486 -9.40 -1.74 -21.29
C ALA A 486 -9.99 -3.15 -21.33
N GLY A 487 -10.20 -3.77 -20.15
CA GLY A 487 -10.76 -5.11 -20.01
C GLY A 487 -9.76 -6.23 -20.22
N LEU A 488 -8.46 -6.00 -19.99
CA LEU A 488 -7.47 -7.08 -20.01
C LEU A 488 -7.78 -8.10 -18.92
N ILE A 489 -7.62 -9.37 -19.30
CA ILE A 489 -7.69 -10.54 -18.43
C ILE A 489 -6.32 -11.23 -18.37
N GLY A 490 -6.09 -12.05 -17.38
CA GLY A 490 -4.86 -12.82 -17.18
C GLY A 490 -4.70 -13.23 -15.72
N HIS A 491 -4.18 -14.43 -15.51
CA HIS A 491 -3.79 -14.89 -14.18
C HIS A 491 -2.49 -14.21 -13.73
N LYS A 492 -1.70 -14.86 -12.87
CA LYS A 492 -0.43 -14.31 -12.43
C LYS A 492 0.60 -14.22 -13.57
N ASP A 493 1.73 -13.61 -13.28
CA ASP A 493 2.90 -13.52 -14.15
C ASP A 493 3.20 -14.81 -14.94
N PRO A 494 3.36 -14.77 -16.28
CA PRO A 494 3.37 -13.57 -17.13
C PRO A 494 2.00 -13.15 -17.71
N GLU A 495 0.92 -13.90 -17.52
CA GLU A 495 -0.36 -13.70 -18.20
C GLU A 495 -0.98 -12.31 -17.92
N ASN A 496 -0.79 -11.78 -16.70
CA ASN A 496 -1.24 -10.45 -16.31
C ASN A 496 -0.48 -9.30 -16.99
N ARG A 497 0.56 -9.59 -17.79
CA ARG A 497 1.44 -8.63 -18.48
C ARG A 497 1.25 -8.61 -19.99
N ALA A 498 0.07 -8.98 -20.49
CA ALA A 498 -0.27 -8.91 -21.91
C ALA A 498 -0.20 -7.47 -22.44
N PHE A 499 0.10 -7.35 -23.76
CA PHE A 499 0.16 -6.03 -24.40
C PHE A 499 -1.20 -5.33 -24.38
N PHE A 500 -1.18 -4.01 -24.22
CA PHE A 500 -2.39 -3.18 -24.17
C PHE A 500 -3.19 -3.30 -25.47
N PRO A 501 -4.50 -3.56 -25.42
CA PRO A 501 -5.32 -3.85 -26.60
C PRO A 501 -5.79 -2.57 -27.33
N TRP A 502 -4.86 -1.75 -27.81
CA TRP A 502 -5.14 -0.43 -28.41
C TRP A 502 -6.22 -0.43 -29.50
N LYS A 503 -6.38 -1.53 -30.22
CA LYS A 503 -7.39 -1.67 -31.29
C LYS A 503 -8.73 -2.20 -30.80
N ASN A 504 -8.80 -2.74 -29.58
CA ASN A 504 -9.95 -3.45 -29.04
C ASN A 504 -10.17 -3.13 -27.56
N VAL A 505 -10.11 -1.84 -27.20
CA VAL A 505 -10.44 -1.39 -25.84
C VAL A 505 -11.89 -1.74 -25.52
N ASN A 506 -12.13 -2.38 -24.38
CA ASN A 506 -13.50 -2.69 -23.95
C ASN A 506 -14.17 -1.42 -23.41
N GLU A 507 -15.13 -0.90 -24.17
CA GLU A 507 -15.83 0.32 -23.81
C GLU A 507 -16.61 0.22 -22.48
N SER A 508 -17.12 -0.96 -22.15
CA SER A 508 -17.92 -1.14 -20.92
C SER A 508 -17.04 -1.02 -19.67
N THR A 509 -15.85 -1.65 -19.67
CA THR A 509 -14.89 -1.50 -18.59
C THR A 509 -14.37 -0.07 -18.51
N SER A 510 -14.03 0.53 -19.64
CA SER A 510 -13.55 1.92 -19.71
C SER A 510 -14.56 2.91 -19.12
N LYS A 511 -15.86 2.76 -19.43
CA LYS A 511 -16.93 3.60 -18.87
C LYS A 511 -17.06 3.46 -17.34
N ILE A 512 -16.80 2.27 -16.78
CA ILE A 512 -16.80 2.06 -15.32
C ILE A 512 -15.69 2.90 -14.67
N TYR A 513 -14.46 2.81 -15.17
CA TYR A 513 -13.36 3.61 -14.62
C TYR A 513 -13.57 5.11 -14.79
N GLN A 514 -13.98 5.57 -15.98
CA GLN A 514 -14.30 6.99 -16.24
C GLN A 514 -15.36 7.54 -15.30
N LYS A 515 -16.44 6.77 -15.05
CA LYS A 515 -17.50 7.13 -14.09
C LYS A 515 -16.92 7.43 -12.71
N TRP A 516 -16.16 6.51 -12.15
CA TRP A 516 -15.67 6.61 -10.78
C TRP A 516 -14.52 7.61 -10.62
N ILE A 517 -13.66 7.74 -11.63
CA ILE A 517 -12.63 8.80 -11.68
C ILE A 517 -13.31 10.17 -11.64
N LYS A 518 -14.34 10.38 -12.47
CA LYS A 518 -15.08 11.65 -12.49
C LYS A 518 -15.73 11.95 -11.14
N ILE A 519 -16.32 10.95 -10.48
CA ILE A 519 -16.91 11.11 -9.14
C ILE A 519 -15.82 11.55 -8.16
N ARG A 520 -14.67 10.88 -8.12
CA ARG A 520 -13.58 11.24 -7.22
C ARG A 520 -13.06 12.66 -7.47
N GLN A 521 -12.83 13.03 -8.72
CA GLN A 521 -12.35 14.37 -9.09
C GLN A 521 -13.34 15.48 -8.76
N SER A 522 -14.65 15.18 -8.76
CA SER A 522 -15.70 16.15 -8.43
C SER A 522 -15.96 16.32 -6.93
N ALA A 523 -15.34 15.51 -6.08
CA ALA A 523 -15.62 15.43 -4.65
C ALA A 523 -14.35 15.58 -3.78
N PRO A 524 -13.89 16.82 -3.50
CA PRO A 524 -12.69 17.05 -2.67
C PRO A 524 -12.72 16.35 -1.31
N VAL A 525 -13.90 16.13 -0.75
CA VAL A 525 -14.10 15.39 0.50
C VAL A 525 -13.54 13.94 0.43
N LEU A 526 -13.40 13.36 -0.76
CA LEU A 526 -12.79 12.04 -0.94
C LEU A 526 -11.26 12.06 -0.77
N ILE A 527 -10.64 13.24 -0.81
CA ILE A 527 -9.19 13.40 -0.64
C ILE A 527 -8.85 13.52 0.85
N THR A 528 -9.53 14.42 1.57
CA THR A 528 -9.18 14.81 2.94
C THR A 528 -10.19 14.38 4.00
N GLY A 529 -11.39 13.91 3.60
CA GLY A 529 -12.46 13.61 4.54
C GLY A 529 -12.18 12.41 5.44
N ASN A 530 -12.62 12.51 6.69
CA ASN A 530 -12.62 11.39 7.62
C ASN A 530 -13.49 10.25 7.10
N LEU A 531 -13.16 9.03 7.50
CA LEU A 531 -13.90 7.82 7.17
C LEU A 531 -14.84 7.43 8.30
N SER A 532 -16.10 7.20 7.95
CA SER A 532 -17.07 6.53 8.80
C SER A 532 -17.71 5.38 8.03
N LEU A 533 -18.00 4.28 8.69
CA LEU A 533 -18.47 3.05 8.05
C LEU A 533 -19.79 2.57 8.67
N PHE A 534 -20.63 2.00 7.83
CA PHE A 534 -21.85 1.32 8.25
C PHE A 534 -22.12 0.09 7.39
N TYR A 535 -22.86 -0.87 7.92
CA TYR A 535 -23.10 -2.12 7.22
C TYR A 535 -24.41 -2.81 7.65
N SER A 536 -24.83 -3.74 6.83
CA SER A 536 -25.74 -4.85 7.15
C SER A 536 -25.20 -6.12 6.48
N ASP A 537 -25.92 -7.22 6.55
CA ASP A 537 -25.51 -8.50 5.96
C ASP A 537 -25.22 -8.41 4.44
N ARG A 538 -25.83 -7.44 3.74
CA ARG A 538 -25.76 -7.32 2.28
C ARG A 538 -25.28 -5.95 1.77
N ILE A 539 -25.18 -4.99 2.67
CA ILE A 539 -24.81 -3.61 2.37
C ILE A 539 -23.50 -3.29 3.02
N PHE A 540 -22.61 -2.69 2.26
CA PHE A 540 -21.45 -1.99 2.76
C PHE A 540 -21.59 -0.50 2.44
N GLY A 541 -21.44 0.36 3.44
CA GLY A 541 -21.58 1.80 3.30
C GLY A 541 -20.40 2.56 3.90
N LEU A 542 -20.03 3.65 3.26
CA LEU A 542 -19.01 4.56 3.76
C LEU A 542 -19.46 6.02 3.67
N ILE A 543 -18.99 6.80 4.61
CA ILE A 543 -19.20 8.24 4.69
C ILE A 543 -17.81 8.89 4.70
N ARG A 544 -17.64 9.90 3.85
CA ARG A 544 -16.48 10.78 3.87
C ARG A 544 -16.95 12.17 4.28
N GLN A 545 -16.31 12.75 5.29
CA GLN A 545 -16.72 14.05 5.84
C GLN A 545 -15.53 14.94 6.12
N TYR A 546 -15.62 16.19 5.64
CA TYR A 546 -14.66 17.24 5.94
C TYR A 546 -15.38 18.59 6.06
N ALA A 547 -15.26 19.26 7.18
CA ALA A 547 -15.99 20.47 7.50
C ALA A 547 -17.52 20.29 7.29
N ASN A 548 -18.11 20.99 6.34
CA ASN A 548 -19.54 20.89 6.02
C ASN A 548 -19.84 19.95 4.85
N ASP A 549 -18.81 19.43 4.18
CA ASP A 549 -18.98 18.56 3.03
C ASP A 549 -19.10 17.10 3.46
N THR A 550 -20.10 16.42 2.97
CA THR A 550 -20.35 15.00 3.25
C THR A 550 -20.64 14.24 1.96
N ALA A 551 -19.95 13.13 1.76
CA ALA A 551 -20.24 12.18 0.70
C ALA A 551 -20.59 10.81 1.31
N ILE A 552 -21.70 10.24 0.87
CA ILE A 552 -22.19 8.93 1.33
C ILE A 552 -22.21 8.00 0.13
N PHE A 553 -21.62 6.82 0.30
CA PHE A 553 -21.60 5.76 -0.70
C PHE A 553 -22.15 4.49 -0.11
N ILE A 554 -23.02 3.82 -0.86
CA ILE A 554 -23.72 2.61 -0.44
C ILE A 554 -23.59 1.57 -1.55
N PHE A 555 -23.07 0.41 -1.20
CA PHE A 555 -22.81 -0.69 -2.12
C PHE A 555 -23.64 -1.90 -1.71
N ASN A 556 -24.52 -2.36 -2.60
CA ASN A 556 -25.16 -3.67 -2.45
C ASN A 556 -24.20 -4.75 -2.97
N ILE A 557 -23.61 -5.49 -2.07
CA ILE A 557 -22.65 -6.56 -2.39
C ILE A 557 -23.32 -7.92 -2.65
N SER A 558 -24.64 -7.97 -2.66
CA SER A 558 -25.41 -9.20 -2.86
C SER A 558 -25.93 -9.34 -4.30
N ASN A 559 -26.25 -10.55 -4.68
CA ASN A 559 -26.85 -10.88 -5.98
C ASN A 559 -28.37 -10.64 -6.05
N GLN A 560 -28.94 -9.92 -5.07
CA GLN A 560 -30.37 -9.62 -4.98
C GLN A 560 -30.57 -8.12 -4.78
N GLY A 561 -31.63 -7.57 -5.33
CA GLY A 561 -32.08 -6.22 -4.99
C GLY A 561 -32.54 -6.15 -3.53
N ILE A 562 -32.30 -5.03 -2.89
CA ILE A 562 -32.62 -4.81 -1.47
C ILE A 562 -33.23 -3.42 -1.25
N MET A 563 -34.20 -3.35 -0.36
CA MET A 563 -34.65 -2.08 0.19
C MET A 563 -33.65 -1.62 1.26
N VAL A 564 -33.01 -0.49 1.02
CA VAL A 564 -32.03 0.10 1.94
C VAL A 564 -32.76 1.05 2.89
N ASP A 565 -32.66 0.76 4.18
CA ASP A 565 -33.14 1.60 5.27
C ASP A 565 -31.99 1.79 6.27
N LEU A 566 -31.43 2.98 6.32
CA LEU A 566 -30.26 3.28 7.16
C LEU A 566 -30.57 3.17 8.65
N SER A 567 -31.83 3.25 9.08
CA SER A 567 -32.21 3.04 10.49
C SER A 567 -31.89 1.62 10.99
N ASN A 568 -31.84 0.65 10.06
CA ASN A 568 -31.57 -0.76 10.32
C ASN A 568 -30.10 -1.16 10.10
N MET A 569 -29.21 -0.18 9.84
CA MET A 569 -27.80 -0.43 9.63
C MET A 569 -27.00 -0.34 10.93
N THR A 570 -25.90 -1.10 11.00
CA THR A 570 -24.91 -0.96 12.07
C THR A 570 -23.87 0.08 11.66
N PHE A 571 -23.78 1.16 12.43
CA PHE A 571 -22.78 2.21 12.26
C PHE A 571 -21.62 1.99 13.21
N LEU A 572 -20.41 2.16 12.72
CA LEU A 572 -19.18 2.14 13.54
C LEU A 572 -18.81 3.55 14.06
N SER A 573 -19.55 4.56 13.66
CA SER A 573 -19.43 5.97 14.05
C SER A 573 -20.81 6.65 14.05
N ASP A 574 -20.87 7.96 13.83
CA ASP A 574 -22.10 8.74 13.82
C ASP A 574 -23.09 8.28 12.75
N LYS A 575 -24.37 8.27 13.09
CA LYS A 575 -25.44 7.86 12.20
C LYS A 575 -25.81 8.97 11.22
N VAL A 576 -26.19 8.57 10.02
CA VAL A 576 -26.77 9.43 8.99
C VAL A 576 -28.16 8.93 8.63
N ASP A 577 -29.12 9.83 8.59
CA ASP A 577 -30.50 9.49 8.22
C ASP A 577 -30.78 9.77 6.75
N CYS A 578 -31.43 8.82 6.09
CA CYS A 578 -32.09 9.05 4.79
C CYS A 578 -33.33 8.19 4.67
N SER A 579 -34.28 8.62 3.82
CA SER A 579 -35.47 7.82 3.54
C SER A 579 -35.10 6.48 2.89
N PRO A 580 -35.84 5.40 3.16
CA PRO A 580 -35.61 4.10 2.52
C PRO A 580 -35.69 4.18 1.00
N PHE A 581 -34.85 3.43 0.28
CA PHE A 581 -34.80 3.33 -1.17
C PHE A 581 -34.42 1.92 -1.63
N PHE A 582 -34.73 1.59 -2.87
CA PHE A 582 -34.36 0.30 -3.45
C PHE A 582 -33.00 0.38 -4.16
N LEU A 583 -32.17 -0.64 -3.97
CA LEU A 583 -30.87 -0.82 -4.62
C LEU A 583 -30.84 -2.21 -5.27
N GLY A 584 -30.57 -2.29 -6.56
CA GLY A 584 -30.48 -3.55 -7.30
C GLY A 584 -29.29 -4.42 -6.87
N ALA A 585 -29.23 -5.63 -7.40
CA ALA A 585 -28.13 -6.55 -7.14
C ALA A 585 -26.80 -5.97 -7.63
N PHE A 586 -25.77 -5.98 -6.77
CA PHE A 586 -24.45 -5.40 -7.06
C PHE A 586 -24.50 -3.97 -7.59
N GLU A 587 -25.43 -3.16 -7.11
CA GLU A 587 -25.54 -1.73 -7.42
C GLU A 587 -24.91 -0.87 -6.33
N SER A 588 -24.55 0.35 -6.70
CA SER A 588 -24.08 1.39 -5.81
C SER A 588 -24.87 2.69 -6.01
N ILE A 589 -25.02 3.45 -4.93
CA ILE A 589 -25.55 4.81 -4.94
C ILE A 589 -24.63 5.72 -4.15
N TYR A 590 -24.60 6.99 -4.53
CA TYR A 590 -23.87 8.02 -3.81
C TYR A 590 -24.68 9.30 -3.69
N LYS A 591 -24.42 10.06 -2.63
CA LYS A 591 -25.04 11.36 -2.37
C LYS A 591 -23.99 12.30 -1.80
N PHE A 592 -23.94 13.52 -2.34
CA PHE A 592 -23.19 14.64 -1.77
C PHE A 592 -24.14 15.57 -1.03
N LYS A 593 -23.70 16.09 0.14
CA LYS A 593 -24.46 17.02 0.96
C LYS A 593 -23.57 18.19 1.38
#